data_b639afca8e7e3efa3fa43ce08166ce1a
#
_entry.id   b639afca8e7e3efa3fa43ce08166ce1a
#
_cell.length_a   1.000
_cell.length_b   1.000
_cell.length_c   1.000
_cell.angle_alpha   90.00
_cell.angle_beta   90.00
_cell.angle_gamma   90.00
#
_symmetry.space_group_name_H-M   'P 1'
#
loop_
_entity.id
_entity.type
_entity.pdbx_description
1 polymer ?
#
loop_
_entity_poly.entity_id
_entity_poly.type
_entity_poly.pdbx_seq_one_letter_code
_entity_poly.pdbx_strand_id
1 'polypeptide(L)'
;MGKTNPRQKARFRRKLRIRKKVFGTKERPRLSVFRSNRYIVAQIIDDEQGMTIVAASSMASDLKDKTVEGGKTAAAKEVGKLIAARAREKGIEQVVFDRGGYLYHGRVKALAEGAREGGLVF
;
A
#
# COMPACT_ATOMS: atom_id res chain seq x y z
N MET A 1 -28.76 1.29 -10.81
CA MET A 1 -27.63 1.37 -9.90
C MET A 1 -27.64 0.22 -8.91
N GLY A 2 -26.53 -0.46 -8.78
CA GLY A 2 -26.40 -1.56 -7.85
C GLY A 2 -26.37 -1.11 -6.40
N LYS A 3 -26.90 -1.94 -5.52
CA LYS A 3 -26.81 -1.70 -4.09
C LYS A 3 -25.38 -1.93 -3.62
N THR A 4 -24.86 -1.04 -2.80
CA THR A 4 -23.53 -1.18 -2.21
C THR A 4 -23.52 -2.35 -1.22
N ASN A 5 -22.54 -3.23 -1.34
CA ASN A 5 -22.34 -4.33 -0.41
C ASN A 5 -22.08 -3.80 1.01
N PRO A 6 -22.70 -4.36 2.06
CA PRO A 6 -22.44 -3.92 3.44
C PRO A 6 -20.98 -3.94 3.83
N ARG A 7 -20.19 -4.91 3.34
CA ARG A 7 -18.74 -4.97 3.60
C ARG A 7 -18.01 -3.79 2.96
N GLN A 8 -18.41 -3.40 1.76
CA GLN A 8 -17.84 -2.24 1.06
C GLN A 8 -18.19 -0.95 1.78
N LYS A 9 -19.42 -0.80 2.27
CA LYS A 9 -19.83 0.36 3.06
C LYS A 9 -19.01 0.47 4.34
N ALA A 10 -18.85 -0.64 5.07
CA ALA A 10 -18.06 -0.67 6.30
C ALA A 10 -16.61 -0.32 6.05
N ARG A 11 -16.00 -0.84 4.98
CA ARG A 11 -14.62 -0.52 4.60
C ARG A 11 -14.49 0.96 4.26
N PHE A 12 -15.44 1.52 3.51
CA PHE A 12 -15.44 2.94 3.14
C PHE A 12 -15.48 3.84 4.38
N ARG A 13 -16.31 3.49 5.37
CA ARG A 13 -16.37 4.25 6.65
C ARG A 13 -15.03 4.18 7.38
N ARG A 14 -14.38 3.00 7.43
CA ARG A 14 -13.07 2.84 8.04
C ARG A 14 -12.01 3.66 7.29
N LYS A 15 -12.06 3.66 5.97
CA LYS A 15 -11.16 4.45 5.13
C LYS A 15 -11.29 5.94 5.44
N LEU A 16 -12.50 6.47 5.52
CA LEU A 16 -12.74 7.88 5.86
C LEU A 16 -12.22 8.21 7.26
N ARG A 17 -12.42 7.32 8.22
CA ARG A 17 -11.94 7.50 9.59
C ARG A 17 -10.42 7.55 9.65
N ILE A 18 -9.75 6.67 8.93
CA ILE A 18 -8.30 6.63 8.84
C ILE A 18 -7.78 7.92 8.20
N ARG A 19 -8.42 8.39 7.12
CA ARG A 19 -8.00 9.60 6.41
C ARG A 19 -8.10 10.88 7.26
N LYS A 20 -8.91 10.88 8.30
CA LYS A 20 -8.93 11.99 9.24
C LYS A 20 -7.65 12.09 10.07
N LYS A 21 -6.95 10.96 10.26
CA LYS A 21 -5.75 10.87 11.09
C LYS A 21 -4.48 10.73 10.29
N VAL A 22 -4.57 10.25 9.03
CA VAL A 22 -3.43 9.95 8.19
C VAL A 22 -3.41 10.89 7.00
N PHE A 23 -2.37 11.72 6.96
CA PHE A 23 -2.18 12.69 5.88
C PHE A 23 -0.71 12.70 5.48
N GLY A 24 -0.43 12.51 4.19
CA GLY A 24 0.94 12.46 3.66
C GLY A 24 1.46 13.84 3.32
N THR A 25 2.63 14.17 3.85
CA THR A 25 3.35 15.40 3.53
C THR A 25 4.52 15.07 2.60
N LYS A 26 5.22 16.10 2.13
CA LYS A 26 6.41 15.90 1.30
C LYS A 26 7.50 15.14 2.03
N GLU A 27 7.69 15.44 3.32
CA GLU A 27 8.73 14.81 4.16
C GLU A 27 8.33 13.42 4.63
N ARG A 28 7.03 13.20 4.81
CA ARG A 28 6.48 11.92 5.26
C ARG A 28 5.22 11.63 4.46
N PRO A 29 5.38 11.17 3.20
CA PRO A 29 4.23 10.88 2.35
C PRO A 29 3.45 9.66 2.85
N ARG A 30 2.25 9.51 2.32
CA ARG A 30 1.32 8.45 2.72
C ARG A 30 1.55 7.20 1.87
N LEU A 31 1.85 6.09 2.52
CA LEU A 31 1.90 4.76 1.88
C LEU A 31 0.50 4.17 1.93
N SER A 32 -0.17 4.18 0.78
CA SER A 32 -1.55 3.71 0.64
C SER A 32 -1.58 2.32 0.01
N VAL A 33 -2.46 1.46 0.50
CA VAL A 33 -2.62 0.08 0.04
C VAL A 33 -4.01 -0.11 -0.55
N PHE A 34 -4.07 -0.74 -1.71
CA PHE A 34 -5.30 -1.22 -2.33
C PHE A 34 -5.13 -2.69 -2.68
N ARG A 35 -6.13 -3.51 -2.39
CA ARG A 35 -6.10 -4.92 -2.78
C ARG A 35 -7.40 -5.35 -3.45
N SER A 36 -7.26 -6.26 -4.40
CA SER A 36 -8.37 -7.00 -4.99
C SER A 36 -8.10 -8.50 -4.78
N ASN A 37 -8.99 -9.36 -5.27
CA ASN A 37 -8.76 -10.80 -5.20
C ASN A 37 -7.51 -11.24 -5.95
N ARG A 38 -7.15 -10.52 -7.02
CA ARG A 38 -6.07 -10.91 -7.93
C ARG A 38 -4.73 -10.23 -7.62
N TYR A 39 -4.75 -9.01 -7.11
CA TYR A 39 -3.51 -8.25 -6.94
C TYR A 39 -3.60 -7.27 -5.78
N ILE A 40 -2.45 -6.76 -5.40
CA ILE A 40 -2.31 -5.72 -4.38
C ILE A 40 -1.44 -4.60 -4.94
N VAL A 41 -1.78 -3.36 -4.62
CA VAL A 41 -1.10 -2.16 -5.11
C VAL A 41 -0.68 -1.32 -3.91
N ALA A 42 0.54 -0.80 -3.95
CA ALA A 42 1.03 0.18 -3.00
C ALA A 42 1.34 1.47 -3.74
N GLN A 43 0.99 2.61 -3.14
CA GLN A 43 1.28 3.94 -3.68
C GLN A 43 1.82 4.82 -2.56
N ILE A 44 2.81 5.64 -2.88
CA ILE A 44 3.30 6.65 -1.96
C ILE A 44 2.83 8.00 -2.50
N ILE A 45 2.04 8.71 -1.70
CA ILE A 45 1.28 9.88 -2.12
C ILE A 45 1.64 11.09 -1.27
N ASP A 46 1.92 12.21 -1.94
CA ASP A 46 2.03 13.52 -1.31
C ASP A 46 0.64 14.17 -1.37
N ASP A 47 -0.05 14.17 -0.23
CA ASP A 47 -1.41 14.72 -0.15
C ASP A 47 -1.45 16.25 -0.22
N GLU A 48 -0.35 16.93 0.07
CA GLU A 48 -0.26 18.37 -0.05
C GLU A 48 -0.34 18.81 -1.52
N GLN A 49 0.25 18.02 -2.41
CA GLN A 49 0.23 18.29 -3.86
C GLN A 49 -0.77 17.40 -4.61
N GLY A 50 -1.40 16.45 -3.92
CA GLY A 50 -2.33 15.52 -4.56
C GLY A 50 -1.67 14.64 -5.60
N MET A 51 -0.42 14.24 -5.38
CA MET A 51 0.39 13.54 -6.37
C MET A 51 0.90 12.20 -5.84
N THR A 52 0.79 11.17 -6.69
CA THR A 52 1.44 9.88 -6.43
C THR A 52 2.89 9.96 -6.84
N ILE A 53 3.79 9.76 -5.89
CA ILE A 53 5.24 9.87 -6.12
C ILE A 53 5.78 8.59 -6.75
N VAL A 54 5.46 7.44 -6.16
CA VAL A 54 5.85 6.12 -6.67
C VAL A 54 4.72 5.13 -6.42
N ALA A 55 4.71 4.06 -7.20
CA ALA A 55 3.73 2.99 -7.08
C ALA A 55 4.39 1.64 -7.34
N ALA A 56 3.81 0.58 -6.81
CA ALA A 56 4.22 -0.80 -7.06
C ALA A 56 3.00 -1.70 -6.98
N SER A 57 2.98 -2.76 -7.78
CA SER A 57 1.86 -3.69 -7.85
C SER A 57 2.35 -5.12 -8.04
N SER A 58 1.62 -6.09 -7.53
CA SER A 58 1.89 -7.49 -7.80
C SER A 58 1.67 -7.84 -9.27
N MET A 59 1.00 -6.97 -10.03
CA MET A 59 0.85 -7.10 -11.49
C MET A 59 1.97 -6.42 -12.27
N ALA A 60 2.86 -5.69 -11.60
CA ALA A 60 3.97 -5.01 -12.27
C ALA A 60 4.84 -6.02 -13.03
N SER A 61 5.41 -5.59 -14.17
CA SER A 61 6.29 -6.45 -14.96
C SER A 61 7.46 -7.00 -14.15
N ASP A 62 7.91 -6.26 -13.15
CA ASP A 62 8.97 -6.66 -12.24
C ASP A 62 8.64 -7.92 -11.42
N LEU A 63 7.35 -8.16 -11.16
CA LEU A 63 6.87 -9.28 -10.35
C LEU A 63 6.04 -10.28 -11.14
N LYS A 64 5.53 -9.90 -12.29
CA LYS A 64 4.60 -10.70 -13.08
C LYS A 64 5.17 -12.06 -13.49
N ASP A 65 6.44 -12.09 -13.86
CA ASP A 65 7.12 -13.30 -14.34
C ASP A 65 7.80 -14.08 -13.21
N LYS A 66 7.74 -13.58 -11.99
CA LYS A 66 8.33 -14.26 -10.84
C LYS A 66 7.31 -15.21 -10.22
N THR A 67 7.67 -16.46 -10.12
CA THR A 67 6.91 -17.41 -9.33
C THR A 67 7.18 -17.11 -7.86
N VAL A 68 6.17 -16.65 -7.15
CA VAL A 68 6.29 -16.33 -5.73
C VAL A 68 5.75 -17.49 -4.90
N GLU A 69 6.63 -18.20 -4.21
CA GLU A 69 6.22 -19.22 -3.25
C GLU A 69 5.49 -18.56 -2.07
N GLY A 70 4.47 -19.22 -1.56
CA GLY A 70 3.67 -18.67 -0.47
C GLY A 70 2.45 -17.88 -0.92
N GLY A 71 2.22 -17.77 -2.23
CA GLY A 71 1.01 -17.21 -2.80
C GLY A 71 0.85 -15.70 -2.61
N LYS A 72 -0.37 -15.26 -2.36
CA LYS A 72 -0.75 -13.85 -2.32
C LYS A 72 -0.07 -13.06 -1.20
N THR A 73 0.14 -13.68 -0.04
CA THR A 73 0.81 -13.03 1.10
C THR A 73 2.28 -12.76 0.79
N ALA A 74 2.97 -13.74 0.20
CA ALA A 74 4.36 -13.59 -0.21
C ALA A 74 4.50 -12.54 -1.33
N ALA A 75 3.55 -12.52 -2.28
CA ALA A 75 3.53 -11.51 -3.33
C ALA A 75 3.35 -10.10 -2.75
N ALA A 76 2.49 -9.94 -1.74
CA ALA A 76 2.29 -8.67 -1.06
C ALA A 76 3.58 -8.19 -0.37
N LYS A 77 4.32 -9.10 0.26
CA LYS A 77 5.61 -8.77 0.87
C LYS A 77 6.61 -8.27 -0.17
N GLU A 78 6.66 -8.91 -1.34
CA GLU A 78 7.52 -8.48 -2.45
C GLU A 78 7.12 -7.10 -2.97
N VAL A 79 5.82 -6.80 -3.04
CA VAL A 79 5.34 -5.45 -3.40
C VAL A 79 5.82 -4.43 -2.38
N GLY A 80 5.79 -4.77 -1.09
CA GLY A 80 6.32 -3.91 -0.03
C GLY A 80 7.79 -3.60 -0.21
N LYS A 81 8.61 -4.62 -0.50
CA LYS A 81 10.03 -4.43 -0.77
C LYS A 81 10.26 -3.56 -2.00
N LEU A 82 9.47 -3.77 -3.06
CA LEU A 82 9.57 -3.02 -4.30
C LEU A 82 9.22 -1.54 -4.10
N ILE A 83 8.11 -1.25 -3.39
CA ILE A 83 7.73 0.14 -3.13
C ILE A 83 8.79 0.85 -2.28
N ALA A 84 9.38 0.14 -1.32
CA ALA A 84 10.46 0.70 -0.51
C ALA A 84 11.69 1.04 -1.35
N ALA A 85 12.09 0.16 -2.26
CA ALA A 85 13.21 0.41 -3.18
C ALA A 85 12.95 1.64 -4.04
N ARG A 86 11.76 1.74 -4.63
CA ARG A 86 11.37 2.86 -5.47
C ARG A 86 11.31 4.18 -4.69
N ALA A 87 10.83 4.12 -3.45
CA ALA A 87 10.78 5.27 -2.57
C ALA A 87 12.17 5.79 -2.22
N ARG A 88 13.08 4.88 -1.91
CA ARG A 88 14.46 5.24 -1.57
C ARG A 88 15.20 5.87 -2.75
N GLU A 89 14.92 5.43 -3.97
CA GLU A 89 15.45 6.07 -5.18
C GLU A 89 15.01 7.53 -5.31
N LYS A 90 13.87 7.87 -4.73
CA LYS A 90 13.34 9.25 -4.70
C LYS A 90 13.73 10.00 -3.42
N GLY A 91 14.57 9.40 -2.59
CA GLY A 91 15.01 10.02 -1.33
C GLY A 91 13.99 9.96 -0.20
N ILE A 92 12.97 9.12 -0.32
CA ILE A 92 11.94 8.95 0.71
C ILE A 92 12.38 7.85 1.68
N GLU A 93 12.43 8.19 2.97
CA GLU A 93 12.81 7.25 4.03
C GLU A 93 11.67 7.00 5.02
N GLN A 94 10.83 8.00 5.23
CA GLN A 94 9.73 7.95 6.19
C GLN A 94 8.39 8.09 5.50
N VAL A 95 7.41 7.29 5.92
CA VAL A 95 6.04 7.37 5.40
C VAL A 95 5.06 7.22 6.56
N VAL A 96 3.82 7.65 6.33
CA VAL A 96 2.70 7.30 7.20
C VAL A 96 1.91 6.19 6.50
N PHE A 97 1.54 5.16 7.25
CA PHE A 97 0.88 4.00 6.67
C PHE A 97 -0.64 4.16 6.68
N ASP A 98 -1.24 4.04 5.48
CA ASP A 98 -2.69 4.05 5.30
C ASP A 98 -3.11 2.67 4.80
N ARG A 99 -3.74 1.89 5.68
CA ARG A 99 -4.20 0.53 5.35
C ARG A 99 -5.43 0.51 4.42
N GLY A 100 -5.94 1.66 3.98
CA GLY A 100 -7.03 1.75 3.00
C GLY A 100 -8.37 1.23 3.50
N GLY A 101 -8.59 1.19 4.81
CA GLY A 101 -9.81 0.65 5.42
C GLY A 101 -9.82 -0.87 5.53
N TYR A 102 -8.76 -1.55 5.08
CA TYR A 102 -8.59 -3.00 5.28
C TYR A 102 -8.10 -3.27 6.70
N LEU A 103 -8.33 -4.49 7.19
CA LEU A 103 -7.75 -4.91 8.45
C LEU A 103 -6.23 -5.06 8.30
N TYR A 104 -5.47 -4.73 9.34
CA TYR A 104 -4.02 -4.94 9.37
C TYR A 104 -3.74 -6.42 9.63
N HIS A 105 -3.92 -7.21 8.57
CA HIS A 105 -3.81 -8.66 8.63
C HIS A 105 -3.51 -9.22 7.23
N GLY A 106 -2.92 -10.39 7.17
CA GLY A 106 -2.67 -11.11 5.93
C GLY A 106 -1.83 -10.30 4.94
N ARG A 107 -2.37 -10.05 3.75
CA ARG A 107 -1.67 -9.36 2.66
C ARG A 107 -1.25 -7.93 3.02
N VAL A 108 -2.12 -7.19 3.70
CA VAL A 108 -1.83 -5.80 4.09
C VAL A 108 -0.67 -5.75 5.07
N LYS A 109 -0.68 -6.64 6.07
CA LYS A 109 0.41 -6.77 7.03
C LYS A 109 1.71 -7.20 6.35
N ALA A 110 1.64 -8.15 5.43
CA ALA A 110 2.81 -8.64 4.68
C ALA A 110 3.44 -7.52 3.86
N LEU A 111 2.63 -6.69 3.19
CA LEU A 111 3.13 -5.55 2.44
C LEU A 111 3.85 -4.56 3.36
N ALA A 112 3.26 -4.25 4.51
CA ALA A 112 3.88 -3.33 5.48
C ALA A 112 5.20 -3.89 5.99
N GLU A 113 5.26 -5.18 6.31
CA GLU A 113 6.50 -5.83 6.74
C GLU A 113 7.57 -5.77 5.65
N GLY A 114 7.19 -6.04 4.39
CA GLY A 114 8.10 -5.94 3.24
C GLY A 114 8.65 -4.54 3.05
N ALA A 115 7.81 -3.52 3.21
CA ALA A 115 8.22 -2.12 3.11
C ALA A 115 9.22 -1.76 4.22
N ARG A 116 8.97 -2.23 5.44
CA ARG A 116 9.89 -2.02 6.56
C ARG A 116 11.22 -2.73 6.34
N GLU A 117 11.19 -3.96 5.86
CA GLU A 117 12.42 -4.70 5.51
C GLU A 117 13.20 -3.97 4.42
N GLY A 118 12.52 -3.30 3.49
CA GLY A 118 13.15 -2.52 2.44
C GLY A 118 13.71 -1.18 2.90
N GLY A 119 13.50 -0.82 4.16
CA GLY A 119 14.11 0.37 4.77
C GLY A 119 13.16 1.54 5.03
N LEU A 120 11.87 1.41 4.74
CA LEU A 120 10.93 2.48 5.08
C LEU A 120 10.63 2.48 6.58
N VAL A 121 10.51 3.68 7.14
CA VAL A 121 10.26 3.90 8.57
C VAL A 121 8.81 4.36 8.76
N PHE A 122 8.07 3.58 9.50
CA PHE A 122 6.72 3.92 9.89
C PHE A 122 6.21 3.03 11.01
#